data_88ccc197d8cfe194d4d91e9197ef3c6e
#
_entry.id   88ccc197d8cfe194d4d91e9197ef3c6e
#
_cell.length_a   1.000
_cell.length_b   1.000
_cell.length_c   1.000
_cell.angle_alpha   90.00
_cell.angle_beta   90.00
_cell.angle_gamma   90.00
#
_symmetry.space_group_name_H-M   'P 1'
#
loop_
_entity.id
_entity.type
_entity.pdbx_description
1 polymer ?
#
loop_
_entity_poly.entity_id
_entity_poly.type
_entity_poly.pdbx_seq_one_letter_code
_entity_poly.pdbx_strand_id
1 'polypeptide(L)'
;MFSLWLSLQIYALIVQRKGDSPLPPLFGNFPAIRAHLERDTEDGDFSFAVVGDTKSIGTFEKIVEHLRRTPISFAVLLGDCSSGGSEEHHRYFRSECAEEYALSVPVFYVVGNHDVNPVKFPFERFEEMYGPSIFKFEYRKCLFIVLRILDAPYSNKESMDFLEELSQTDLRKYRYKFVFMHIPPPVSPFIKARQYKESAQLEAMFDKMGIDYVFAGDFHGYAESRKPKTTYIITGGGGSNLRKVPANQFHHAVVCRVAENSIDKRIIYVPETKYFEDRLEKFAIISFYPWMQKNVYLLIATDVLCILCIIALMKSVTIKKKENK
;
A
#
# COMPACT_ATOMS: atom_id res chain seq x y z
N MET A 1 21.52 -30.25 3.63
CA MET A 1 21.91 -28.86 3.35
C MET A 1 21.84 -28.51 1.84
N PHE A 2 22.47 -29.26 0.95
CA PHE A 2 22.43 -28.94 -0.49
C PHE A 2 21.00 -28.93 -1.08
N SER A 3 20.17 -29.92 -0.75
CA SER A 3 18.76 -29.92 -1.19
C SER A 3 17.99 -28.68 -0.76
N LEU A 4 18.21 -28.20 0.47
CA LEU A 4 17.58 -27.00 0.99
C LEU A 4 18.07 -25.74 0.25
N TRP A 5 19.38 -25.68 -0.05
CA TRP A 5 19.98 -24.61 -0.82
C TRP A 5 19.40 -24.54 -2.24
N LEU A 6 19.33 -25.66 -2.94
CA LEU A 6 18.73 -25.72 -4.27
C LEU A 6 17.23 -25.40 -4.24
N SER A 7 16.51 -25.90 -3.23
CA SER A 7 15.08 -25.58 -3.05
C SER A 7 14.85 -24.08 -2.88
N LEU A 8 15.71 -23.39 -2.10
CA LEU A 8 15.60 -21.94 -1.93
C LEU A 8 15.84 -21.17 -3.23
N GLN A 9 16.80 -21.59 -4.06
CA GLN A 9 17.03 -21.01 -5.38
C GLN A 9 15.82 -21.18 -6.30
N ILE A 10 15.29 -22.41 -6.39
CA ILE A 10 14.10 -22.72 -7.19
C ILE A 10 12.91 -21.90 -6.69
N TYR A 11 12.70 -21.85 -5.38
CA TYR A 11 11.65 -21.05 -4.77
C TYR A 11 11.76 -19.57 -5.17
N ALA A 12 12.96 -18.96 -5.05
CA ALA A 12 13.18 -17.58 -5.44
C ALA A 12 12.91 -17.33 -6.94
N LEU A 13 13.25 -18.28 -7.82
CA LEU A 13 12.93 -18.21 -9.25
C LEU A 13 11.43 -18.31 -9.54
N ILE A 14 10.69 -19.04 -8.73
CA ILE A 14 9.23 -19.18 -8.87
C ILE A 14 8.53 -17.90 -8.39
N VAL A 15 8.80 -17.50 -7.14
CA VAL A 15 8.05 -16.38 -6.52
C VAL A 15 8.36 -15.04 -7.18
N GLN A 16 9.58 -14.84 -7.68
CA GLN A 16 9.89 -13.61 -8.38
C GLN A 16 9.02 -13.40 -9.64
N ARG A 17 8.57 -14.49 -10.29
CA ARG A 17 7.67 -14.41 -11.46
C ARG A 17 6.26 -13.98 -11.10
N LYS A 18 5.81 -14.22 -9.87
CA LYS A 18 4.52 -13.76 -9.39
C LYS A 18 4.44 -12.22 -9.39
N GLY A 19 5.52 -11.57 -9.00
CA GLY A 19 5.61 -10.11 -9.03
C GLY A 19 5.59 -9.48 -10.44
N ASP A 20 5.72 -10.28 -11.49
CA ASP A 20 5.52 -9.85 -12.88
C ASP A 20 4.04 -9.99 -13.32
N SER A 21 3.17 -10.55 -12.47
CA SER A 21 1.75 -10.64 -12.73
C SER A 21 1.12 -9.25 -12.91
N PRO A 22 0.11 -9.10 -13.77
CA PRO A 22 -0.63 -7.85 -13.87
C PRO A 22 -1.33 -7.53 -12.55
N LEU A 23 -1.52 -6.25 -12.26
CA LEU A 23 -2.37 -5.83 -11.17
C LEU A 23 -3.81 -6.35 -11.36
N PRO A 24 -4.56 -6.56 -10.27
CA PRO A 24 -5.98 -6.88 -10.38
C PRO A 24 -6.71 -5.85 -11.27
N PRO A 25 -7.72 -6.24 -12.06
CA PRO A 25 -8.34 -5.37 -13.07
C PRO A 25 -8.91 -4.05 -12.53
N LEU A 26 -9.30 -4.02 -11.26
CA LEU A 26 -9.87 -2.84 -10.59
C LEU A 26 -8.87 -2.20 -9.61
N PHE A 27 -7.58 -2.47 -9.73
CA PHE A 27 -6.54 -1.89 -8.87
C PHE A 27 -5.74 -0.81 -9.60
N GLY A 28 -5.60 0.35 -8.97
CA GLY A 28 -4.81 1.48 -9.45
C GLY A 28 -5.64 2.72 -9.78
N ASN A 29 -4.94 3.77 -10.16
CA ASN A 29 -5.51 5.11 -10.34
C ASN A 29 -5.86 5.43 -11.81
N PHE A 30 -5.93 4.42 -12.65
CA PHE A 30 -6.13 4.60 -14.09
C PHE A 30 -7.50 5.20 -14.41
N PRO A 31 -7.60 6.07 -15.43
CA PRO A 31 -8.88 6.69 -15.81
C PRO A 31 -10.02 5.70 -16.05
N ALA A 32 -9.73 4.52 -16.60
CA ALA A 32 -10.74 3.49 -16.84
C ALA A 32 -11.38 2.95 -15.55
N ILE A 33 -10.60 2.87 -14.45
CA ILE A 33 -11.10 2.43 -13.14
C ILE A 33 -12.01 3.49 -12.54
N ARG A 34 -11.63 4.77 -12.64
CA ARG A 34 -12.46 5.89 -12.18
C ARG A 34 -13.77 5.96 -12.98
N ALA A 35 -13.68 5.84 -14.30
CA ALA A 35 -14.83 5.82 -15.17
C ALA A 35 -15.79 4.64 -14.89
N HIS A 36 -15.30 3.54 -14.28
CA HIS A 36 -16.18 2.45 -13.84
C HIS A 36 -17.11 2.91 -12.71
N LEU A 37 -16.60 3.67 -11.74
CA LEU A 37 -17.44 4.27 -10.68
C LEU A 37 -18.35 5.37 -11.20
N GLU A 38 -17.84 6.26 -12.05
CA GLU A 38 -18.56 7.42 -12.56
C GLU A 38 -19.76 7.03 -13.45
N ARG A 39 -19.79 5.80 -13.95
CA ARG A 39 -20.97 5.23 -14.68
C ARG A 39 -22.10 4.81 -13.76
N ASP A 40 -21.85 4.58 -12.49
CA ASP A 40 -22.89 4.32 -11.50
C ASP A 40 -23.55 5.65 -11.14
N THR A 41 -24.68 5.92 -11.78
CA THR A 41 -25.47 7.14 -11.59
C THR A 41 -26.59 6.97 -10.58
N GLU A 42 -26.66 5.84 -9.87
CA GLU A 42 -27.69 5.63 -8.86
C GLU A 42 -27.58 6.66 -7.75
N ASP A 43 -28.71 7.25 -7.37
CA ASP A 43 -28.81 8.06 -6.16
C ASP A 43 -29.06 7.13 -4.97
N GLY A 44 -28.29 7.25 -3.93
CA GLY A 44 -28.46 6.46 -2.72
C GLY A 44 -27.23 6.45 -1.82
N ASP A 45 -27.37 5.74 -0.73
CA ASP A 45 -26.28 5.52 0.20
C ASP A 45 -25.22 4.61 -0.45
N PHE A 46 -23.97 4.85 -0.07
CA PHE A 46 -22.86 3.98 -0.44
C PHE A 46 -21.85 3.90 0.69
N SER A 47 -20.93 2.94 0.58
CA SER A 47 -19.84 2.84 1.53
C SER A 47 -18.52 2.72 0.78
N PHE A 48 -17.44 3.22 1.38
CA PHE A 48 -16.09 3.02 0.90
C PHE A 48 -15.16 2.68 2.06
N ALA A 49 -14.06 1.97 1.77
CA ALA A 49 -13.08 1.60 2.77
C ALA A 49 -11.80 2.42 2.61
N VAL A 50 -11.12 2.68 3.73
CA VAL A 50 -9.84 3.38 3.77
C VAL A 50 -8.88 2.60 4.66
N VAL A 51 -7.67 2.36 4.16
CA VAL A 51 -6.60 1.62 4.87
C VAL A 51 -5.27 2.26 4.54
N GLY A 52 -4.42 2.53 5.53
CA GLY A 52 -3.07 3.06 5.31
C GLY A 52 -1.99 2.17 5.90
N ASP A 53 -0.75 2.31 5.40
CA ASP A 53 0.47 1.72 5.95
C ASP A 53 0.42 0.18 6.05
N THR A 54 0.03 -0.48 4.98
CA THR A 54 -0.18 -1.94 4.96
C THR A 54 1.14 -2.72 4.95
N LYS A 55 2.16 -2.21 4.23
CA LYS A 55 3.51 -2.81 4.07
C LYS A 55 3.49 -4.26 3.57
N SER A 56 2.39 -4.68 2.95
CA SER A 56 2.22 -6.02 2.36
C SER A 56 2.62 -7.13 3.33
N ILE A 57 1.89 -7.28 4.43
CA ILE A 57 2.08 -8.35 5.43
C ILE A 57 0.72 -8.89 5.88
N GLY A 58 0.71 -10.10 6.45
CA GLY A 58 -0.49 -10.89 6.79
C GLY A 58 -1.60 -10.17 7.57
N THR A 59 -1.29 -9.10 8.32
CA THR A 59 -2.31 -8.26 8.94
C THR A 59 -3.21 -7.59 7.91
N PHE A 60 -2.63 -7.14 6.77
CA PHE A 60 -3.43 -6.54 5.69
C PHE A 60 -4.32 -7.57 4.99
N GLU A 61 -3.86 -8.82 4.85
CA GLU A 61 -4.69 -9.91 4.33
C GLU A 61 -5.95 -10.11 5.17
N LYS A 62 -5.82 -10.07 6.51
CA LYS A 62 -6.99 -10.13 7.40
C LYS A 62 -7.96 -8.97 7.19
N ILE A 63 -7.45 -7.78 6.94
CA ILE A 63 -8.29 -6.63 6.57
C ILE A 63 -9.01 -6.92 5.26
N VAL A 64 -8.31 -7.39 4.23
CA VAL A 64 -8.89 -7.71 2.92
C VAL A 64 -9.96 -8.79 3.03
N GLU A 65 -9.75 -9.84 3.83
CA GLU A 65 -10.77 -10.86 4.11
C GLU A 65 -12.07 -10.25 4.66
N HIS A 66 -11.97 -9.26 5.57
CA HIS A 66 -13.11 -8.54 6.08
C HIS A 66 -13.76 -7.65 5.01
N LEU A 67 -12.94 -6.93 4.21
CA LEU A 67 -13.44 -6.05 3.16
C LEU A 67 -14.19 -6.82 2.06
N ARG A 68 -13.73 -8.02 1.70
CA ARG A 68 -14.44 -8.91 0.74
C ARG A 68 -15.87 -9.25 1.15
N ARG A 69 -16.15 -9.20 2.46
CA ARG A 69 -17.50 -9.48 3.04
C ARG A 69 -18.27 -8.21 3.39
N THR A 70 -17.68 -7.05 3.16
CA THR A 70 -18.27 -5.75 3.49
C THR A 70 -18.79 -5.11 2.21
N PRO A 71 -20.06 -4.71 2.14
CA PRO A 71 -20.57 -4.01 0.96
C PRO A 71 -19.96 -2.62 0.86
N ILE A 72 -18.97 -2.47 -0.01
CA ILE A 72 -18.30 -1.22 -0.33
C ILE A 72 -18.31 -1.00 -1.84
N SER A 73 -18.37 0.25 -2.27
CA SER A 73 -18.31 0.63 -3.68
C SER A 73 -16.87 0.74 -4.18
N PHE A 74 -15.92 1.10 -3.31
CA PHE A 74 -14.49 1.18 -3.62
C PHE A 74 -13.67 1.18 -2.32
N ALA A 75 -12.35 1.02 -2.47
CA ALA A 75 -11.39 1.16 -1.37
C ALA A 75 -10.28 2.14 -1.75
N VAL A 76 -9.66 2.78 -0.75
CA VAL A 76 -8.52 3.67 -0.90
C VAL A 76 -7.41 3.21 0.02
N LEU A 77 -6.24 2.91 -0.54
CA LEU A 77 -5.01 2.65 0.19
C LEU A 77 -4.25 3.97 0.35
N LEU A 78 -3.97 4.36 1.59
CA LEU A 78 -3.38 5.67 1.92
C LEU A 78 -1.84 5.71 1.88
N GLY A 79 -1.25 4.88 1.04
CA GLY A 79 0.19 4.84 0.89
C GLY A 79 0.91 3.93 1.87
N ASP A 80 2.23 3.84 1.69
CA ASP A 80 3.10 2.93 2.42
C ASP A 80 2.62 1.47 2.34
N CYS A 81 2.14 1.09 1.15
CA CYS A 81 1.74 -0.28 0.87
C CYS A 81 2.94 -1.13 0.49
N SER A 82 3.90 -0.55 -0.22
CA SER A 82 5.22 -1.14 -0.39
C SER A 82 6.08 -0.92 0.86
N SER A 83 6.95 -1.89 1.15
CA SER A 83 7.87 -1.76 2.29
C SER A 83 9.13 -0.95 1.97
N GLY A 84 9.27 -0.45 0.73
CA GLY A 84 10.37 0.39 0.28
C GLY A 84 10.23 0.78 -1.20
N GLY A 85 10.80 1.93 -1.57
CA GLY A 85 10.77 2.48 -2.93
C GLY A 85 11.83 1.85 -3.84
N SER A 86 11.64 0.61 -4.27
CA SER A 86 12.45 -0.02 -5.32
C SER A 86 11.62 -1.02 -6.12
N GLU A 87 12.10 -1.39 -7.33
CA GLU A 87 11.43 -2.36 -8.19
C GLU A 87 11.14 -3.68 -7.47
N GLU A 88 12.05 -4.18 -6.63
CA GLU A 88 11.90 -5.42 -5.91
C GLU A 88 10.81 -5.34 -4.84
N HIS A 89 10.69 -4.20 -4.15
CA HIS A 89 9.65 -3.98 -3.16
C HIS A 89 8.27 -3.90 -3.82
N HIS A 90 8.16 -3.22 -4.96
CA HIS A 90 6.92 -3.16 -5.73
C HIS A 90 6.60 -4.48 -6.41
N ARG A 91 7.60 -5.28 -6.79
CA ARG A 91 7.40 -6.64 -7.28
C ARG A 91 6.76 -7.52 -6.20
N TYR A 92 7.26 -7.45 -4.97
CA TYR A 92 6.66 -8.16 -3.84
C TYR A 92 5.22 -7.67 -3.59
N PHE A 93 4.98 -6.37 -3.54
CA PHE A 93 3.62 -5.84 -3.37
C PHE A 93 2.66 -6.28 -4.48
N ARG A 94 3.12 -6.38 -5.72
CA ARG A 94 2.32 -6.86 -6.85
C ARG A 94 2.02 -8.35 -6.77
N SER A 95 2.94 -9.18 -6.28
CA SER A 95 2.65 -10.61 -6.04
C SER A 95 1.52 -10.76 -5.04
N GLU A 96 1.57 -10.03 -3.92
CA GLU A 96 0.52 -10.00 -2.93
C GLU A 96 -0.82 -9.48 -3.49
N CYS A 97 -0.78 -8.41 -4.30
CA CYS A 97 -1.98 -7.89 -4.96
C CYS A 97 -2.66 -8.93 -5.86
N ALA A 98 -1.88 -9.73 -6.57
CA ALA A 98 -2.41 -10.73 -7.49
C ALA A 98 -3.01 -11.94 -6.75
N GLU A 99 -2.47 -12.31 -5.59
CA GLU A 99 -2.87 -13.50 -4.83
C GLU A 99 -3.84 -13.18 -3.70
N GLU A 100 -3.53 -12.16 -2.89
CA GLU A 100 -4.20 -11.96 -1.60
C GLU A 100 -5.05 -10.68 -1.53
N TYR A 101 -4.71 -9.61 -2.28
CA TYR A 101 -5.35 -8.30 -2.07
C TYR A 101 -6.41 -7.93 -3.08
N ALA A 102 -6.74 -8.80 -4.02
CA ALA A 102 -7.78 -8.53 -5.01
C ALA A 102 -9.15 -8.33 -4.33
N LEU A 103 -9.79 -7.21 -4.62
CA LEU A 103 -11.19 -6.92 -4.30
C LEU A 103 -12.01 -6.89 -5.59
N SER A 104 -13.32 -7.14 -5.47
CA SER A 104 -14.28 -7.04 -6.58
C SER A 104 -14.74 -5.61 -6.88
N VAL A 105 -14.13 -4.63 -6.23
CA VAL A 105 -14.42 -3.19 -6.35
C VAL A 105 -13.15 -2.42 -6.70
N PRO A 106 -13.27 -1.20 -7.25
CA PRO A 106 -12.12 -0.33 -7.47
C PRO A 106 -11.28 -0.11 -6.21
N VAL A 107 -9.95 -0.21 -6.36
CA VAL A 107 -8.98 0.07 -5.30
C VAL A 107 -8.04 1.16 -5.78
N PHE A 108 -8.11 2.33 -5.15
CA PHE A 108 -7.22 3.45 -5.43
C PHE A 108 -6.01 3.46 -4.52
N TYR A 109 -4.89 3.96 -5.01
CA TYR A 109 -3.61 3.94 -4.31
C TYR A 109 -3.02 5.35 -4.19
N VAL A 110 -3.07 5.91 -2.99
CA VAL A 110 -2.34 7.13 -2.63
C VAL A 110 -0.87 6.78 -2.44
N VAL A 111 0.04 7.57 -2.98
CA VAL A 111 1.47 7.32 -2.81
C VAL A 111 1.95 7.71 -1.42
N GLY A 112 2.69 6.81 -0.76
CA GLY A 112 3.37 7.05 0.52
C GLY A 112 4.88 7.28 0.33
N ASN A 113 5.54 7.74 1.39
CA ASN A 113 6.98 8.03 1.32
C ASN A 113 7.86 6.79 1.25
N HIS A 114 7.36 5.61 1.65
CA HIS A 114 8.05 4.34 1.43
C HIS A 114 7.75 3.74 0.04
N ASP A 115 6.74 4.21 -0.67
CA ASP A 115 6.40 3.68 -2.00
C ASP A 115 7.28 4.25 -3.11
N VAL A 116 8.04 5.31 -2.83
CA VAL A 116 8.87 5.99 -3.82
C VAL A 116 10.29 6.22 -3.30
N ASN A 117 11.21 6.39 -4.24
CA ASN A 117 12.58 6.80 -3.98
C ASN A 117 13.06 7.63 -5.17
N PRO A 118 13.66 8.81 -4.97
CA PRO A 118 14.02 9.71 -6.06
C PRO A 118 14.93 9.12 -7.14
N VAL A 119 15.68 8.06 -6.80
CA VAL A 119 16.65 7.42 -7.70
C VAL A 119 16.19 6.04 -8.15
N LYS A 120 15.66 5.22 -7.21
CA LYS A 120 15.38 3.80 -7.48
C LYS A 120 13.96 3.56 -7.98
N PHE A 121 13.01 4.41 -7.57
CA PHE A 121 11.61 4.28 -7.93
C PHE A 121 10.93 5.66 -7.83
N PRO A 122 11.18 6.57 -8.80
CA PRO A 122 10.64 7.93 -8.79
C PRO A 122 9.12 7.94 -9.05
N PHE A 123 8.51 9.11 -8.93
CA PHE A 123 7.05 9.26 -9.13
C PHE A 123 6.59 8.81 -10.50
N GLU A 124 7.36 9.09 -11.53
CA GLU A 124 7.05 8.69 -12.92
C GLU A 124 6.92 7.16 -13.00
N ARG A 125 7.80 6.44 -12.31
CA ARG A 125 7.74 4.98 -12.27
C ARG A 125 6.55 4.47 -11.47
N PHE A 126 6.19 5.14 -10.38
CA PHE A 126 4.97 4.84 -9.62
C PHE A 126 3.73 5.05 -10.52
N GLU A 127 3.65 6.17 -11.23
CA GLU A 127 2.51 6.52 -12.08
C GLU A 127 2.38 5.61 -13.32
N GLU A 128 3.50 5.16 -13.90
CA GLU A 128 3.49 4.13 -14.94
C GLU A 128 2.85 2.84 -14.45
N MET A 129 3.14 2.44 -13.21
CA MET A 129 2.71 1.18 -12.63
C MET A 129 1.29 1.21 -12.07
N TYR A 130 0.90 2.30 -11.41
CA TYR A 130 -0.34 2.40 -10.65
C TYR A 130 -1.30 3.49 -11.14
N GLY A 131 -0.91 4.29 -12.12
CA GLY A 131 -1.65 5.45 -12.61
C GLY A 131 -1.35 6.73 -11.82
N PRO A 132 -2.01 7.87 -12.15
CA PRO A 132 -1.72 9.18 -11.58
C PRO A 132 -1.68 9.20 -10.06
N SER A 133 -0.74 9.95 -9.47
CA SER A 133 -0.62 10.13 -8.02
C SER A 133 -1.42 11.34 -7.50
N ILE A 134 -1.86 12.22 -8.41
CA ILE A 134 -2.70 13.39 -8.12
C ILE A 134 -3.89 13.35 -9.07
N PHE A 135 -5.10 13.21 -8.53
CA PHE A 135 -6.31 13.17 -9.35
C PHE A 135 -7.56 13.42 -8.52
N LYS A 136 -8.70 13.54 -9.21
CA LYS A 136 -10.04 13.54 -8.59
C LYS A 136 -10.96 12.60 -9.36
N PHE A 137 -12.03 12.20 -8.70
CA PHE A 137 -13.16 11.52 -9.32
C PHE A 137 -14.46 11.91 -8.62
N GLU A 138 -15.57 11.69 -9.30
CA GLU A 138 -16.89 11.96 -8.77
C GLU A 138 -17.66 10.65 -8.60
N TYR A 139 -18.37 10.50 -7.49
CA TYR A 139 -19.24 9.35 -7.26
C TYR A 139 -20.43 9.77 -6.41
N ARG A 140 -21.63 9.50 -6.90
CA ARG A 140 -22.92 9.78 -6.22
C ARG A 140 -22.97 11.19 -5.60
N LYS A 141 -22.73 12.21 -6.43
CA LYS A 141 -22.71 13.64 -6.02
C LYS A 141 -21.67 13.99 -4.94
N CYS A 142 -20.67 13.16 -4.74
CA CYS A 142 -19.54 13.45 -3.88
C CYS A 142 -18.27 13.63 -4.70
N LEU A 143 -17.37 14.47 -4.21
CA LEU A 143 -16.05 14.71 -4.80
C LEU A 143 -14.98 14.01 -3.96
N PHE A 144 -14.14 13.24 -4.62
CA PHE A 144 -13.01 12.54 -4.05
C PHE A 144 -11.73 13.06 -4.67
N ILE A 145 -10.80 13.53 -3.85
CA ILE A 145 -9.55 14.17 -4.23
C ILE A 145 -8.40 13.35 -3.68
N VAL A 146 -7.49 12.91 -4.53
CA VAL A 146 -6.26 12.22 -4.14
C VAL A 146 -5.08 13.14 -4.35
N LEU A 147 -4.27 13.32 -3.30
CA LEU A 147 -3.12 14.22 -3.28
C LEU A 147 -1.83 13.44 -2.96
N ARG A 148 -0.77 13.83 -3.65
CA ARG A 148 0.59 13.43 -3.33
C ARG A 148 1.19 14.43 -2.36
N ILE A 149 1.08 14.14 -1.05
CA ILE A 149 1.63 14.98 0.02
C ILE A 149 2.65 14.15 0.79
N LEU A 150 3.93 14.51 0.63
CA LEU A 150 5.07 13.84 1.24
C LEU A 150 6.00 14.86 1.89
N ASP A 151 6.92 14.38 2.76
CA ASP A 151 8.00 15.17 3.34
C ASP A 151 9.23 15.28 2.41
N ALA A 152 10.22 16.05 2.80
CA ALA A 152 11.48 16.16 2.06
C ALA A 152 12.10 14.78 1.79
N PRO A 153 12.70 14.53 0.61
CA PRO A 153 13.09 15.54 -0.39
C PRO A 153 12.02 15.86 -1.46
N TYR A 154 10.79 15.42 -1.28
CA TYR A 154 9.73 15.55 -2.28
C TYR A 154 9.09 16.94 -2.28
N SER A 155 8.63 17.38 -3.46
CA SER A 155 7.88 18.62 -3.63
C SER A 155 6.38 18.36 -3.64
N ASN A 156 5.64 19.15 -2.88
CA ASN A 156 4.18 19.11 -2.84
C ASN A 156 3.54 20.14 -3.82
N LYS A 157 4.37 20.85 -4.60
CA LYS A 157 3.91 21.95 -5.46
C LYS A 157 2.79 21.53 -6.40
N GLU A 158 2.91 20.39 -7.07
CA GLU A 158 1.89 19.92 -8.02
C GLU A 158 0.54 19.65 -7.35
N SER A 159 0.53 19.09 -6.13
CA SER A 159 -0.69 18.90 -5.34
C SER A 159 -1.30 20.24 -4.91
N MET A 160 -0.47 21.22 -4.57
CA MET A 160 -0.93 22.56 -4.21
C MET A 160 -1.50 23.31 -5.42
N ASP A 161 -0.82 23.26 -6.58
CA ASP A 161 -1.30 23.83 -7.83
C ASP A 161 -2.65 23.21 -8.25
N PHE A 162 -2.74 21.89 -8.18
CA PHE A 162 -3.98 21.15 -8.47
C PHE A 162 -5.15 21.58 -7.56
N LEU A 163 -4.90 21.75 -6.28
CA LEU A 163 -5.92 22.24 -5.33
C LEU A 163 -6.32 23.69 -5.63
N GLU A 164 -5.36 24.56 -5.97
CA GLU A 164 -5.65 25.95 -6.31
C GLU A 164 -6.56 26.01 -7.56
N GLU A 165 -6.23 25.29 -8.62
CA GLU A 165 -7.06 25.18 -9.81
C GLU A 165 -8.47 24.64 -9.47
N LEU A 166 -8.56 23.59 -8.67
CA LEU A 166 -9.82 23.00 -8.26
C LEU A 166 -10.66 23.98 -7.43
N SER A 167 -10.02 24.81 -6.60
CA SER A 167 -10.69 25.81 -5.75
C SER A 167 -11.42 26.90 -6.54
N GLN A 168 -11.07 27.09 -7.82
CA GLN A 168 -11.71 28.05 -8.72
C GLN A 168 -12.98 27.49 -9.38
N THR A 169 -13.27 26.20 -9.20
CA THR A 169 -14.46 25.56 -9.76
C THR A 169 -15.64 25.62 -8.80
N ASP A 170 -16.87 25.38 -9.29
CA ASP A 170 -18.05 25.35 -8.41
C ASP A 170 -18.12 24.01 -7.66
N LEU A 171 -17.62 24.04 -6.43
CA LEU A 171 -17.62 22.89 -5.52
C LEU A 171 -18.94 22.73 -4.73
N ARG A 172 -19.88 23.68 -4.82
CA ARG A 172 -21.18 23.64 -4.12
C ARG A 172 -22.12 22.58 -4.68
N LYS A 173 -21.86 22.13 -5.91
CA LYS A 173 -22.62 21.03 -6.54
C LYS A 173 -22.43 19.69 -5.84
N TYR A 174 -21.33 19.53 -5.08
CA TYR A 174 -21.04 18.29 -4.38
C TYR A 174 -21.65 18.29 -2.98
N ARG A 175 -22.31 17.17 -2.65
CA ARG A 175 -22.92 16.93 -1.34
C ARG A 175 -21.84 16.83 -0.26
N TYR A 176 -20.78 16.04 -0.53
CA TYR A 176 -19.62 15.91 0.32
C TYR A 176 -18.33 15.92 -0.49
N LYS A 177 -17.25 16.37 0.15
CA LYS A 177 -15.92 16.48 -0.44
C LYS A 177 -14.91 15.79 0.46
N PHE A 178 -14.22 14.81 -0.09
CA PHE A 178 -13.24 13.97 0.59
C PHE A 178 -11.86 14.20 0.00
N VAL A 179 -10.83 14.22 0.87
CA VAL A 179 -9.42 14.25 0.46
C VAL A 179 -8.73 13.02 1.02
N PHE A 180 -7.88 12.40 0.20
CA PHE A 180 -7.00 11.31 0.57
C PHE A 180 -5.56 11.71 0.31
N MET A 181 -4.70 11.53 1.31
CA MET A 181 -3.28 11.81 1.23
C MET A 181 -2.51 10.91 2.18
N HIS A 182 -1.17 10.82 2.03
CA HIS A 182 -0.40 9.96 2.91
C HIS A 182 -0.02 10.68 4.19
N ILE A 183 0.76 11.77 4.12
CA ILE A 183 1.24 12.47 5.32
C ILE A 183 0.23 13.53 5.77
N PRO A 184 -0.34 13.39 6.98
CA PRO A 184 -1.31 14.36 7.50
C PRO A 184 -0.65 15.69 7.86
N PRO A 185 -1.41 16.82 7.82
CA PRO A 185 -1.00 18.04 8.50
C PRO A 185 -0.99 17.82 10.04
N PRO A 186 -0.35 18.69 10.81
CA PRO A 186 -0.22 18.55 12.28
C PRO A 186 -1.54 18.84 13.00
N VAL A 187 -2.54 18.02 12.78
CA VAL A 187 -3.92 18.19 13.29
C VAL A 187 -4.17 17.59 14.67
N SER A 188 -3.18 16.89 15.23
CA SER A 188 -3.24 16.24 16.55
C SER A 188 -1.91 16.43 17.29
N PRO A 189 -1.91 16.50 18.63
CA PRO A 189 -0.69 16.54 19.42
C PRO A 189 0.30 15.42 19.13
N PHE A 190 -0.18 14.28 18.65
CA PHE A 190 0.62 13.09 18.33
C PHE A 190 1.21 13.12 16.91
N ILE A 191 0.70 14.00 16.03
CA ILE A 191 1.05 14.07 14.61
C ILE A 191 1.87 15.34 14.36
N LYS A 192 2.92 15.55 15.15
CA LYS A 192 3.81 16.71 15.03
C LYS A 192 5.11 16.40 14.29
N ALA A 193 5.45 15.13 14.14
CA ALA A 193 6.81 14.72 13.81
C ALA A 193 7.18 14.97 12.34
N ARG A 194 6.22 15.00 11.44
CA ARG A 194 6.44 15.23 10.01
C ARG A 194 5.70 16.48 9.57
N GLN A 195 6.31 17.63 9.78
CA GLN A 195 5.79 18.89 9.27
C GLN A 195 6.41 19.16 7.91
N TYR A 196 5.60 19.20 6.88
CA TYR A 196 5.99 19.73 5.60
C TYR A 196 5.61 21.22 5.53
N LYS A 197 6.36 21.93 4.69
CA LYS A 197 6.33 23.41 4.63
C LYS A 197 4.93 23.98 4.37
N GLU A 198 4.15 23.28 3.55
CA GLU A 198 2.85 23.73 3.04
C GLU A 198 1.67 23.36 3.98
N SER A 199 1.91 22.74 5.14
CA SER A 199 0.83 22.18 5.98
C SER A 199 -0.26 23.20 6.36
N ALA A 200 0.13 24.41 6.80
CA ALA A 200 -0.82 25.46 7.17
C ALA A 200 -1.60 25.98 5.95
N GLN A 201 -0.94 26.12 4.79
CA GLN A 201 -1.59 26.53 3.56
C GLN A 201 -2.59 25.47 3.11
N LEU A 202 -2.24 24.19 3.22
CA LEU A 202 -3.10 23.07 2.86
C LEU A 202 -4.38 23.05 3.72
N GLU A 203 -4.25 23.21 5.05
CA GLU A 203 -5.41 23.32 5.94
C GLU A 203 -6.32 24.50 5.57
N ALA A 204 -5.73 25.67 5.29
CA ALA A 204 -6.50 26.86 4.88
C ALA A 204 -7.23 26.64 3.53
N MET A 205 -6.62 25.92 2.59
CA MET A 205 -7.26 25.55 1.33
C MET A 205 -8.44 24.59 1.55
N PHE A 206 -8.29 23.59 2.42
CA PHE A 206 -9.39 22.69 2.76
C PHE A 206 -10.58 23.42 3.37
N ASP A 207 -10.33 24.35 4.28
CA ASP A 207 -11.38 25.20 4.87
C ASP A 207 -12.06 26.09 3.83
N LYS A 208 -11.28 26.72 2.92
CA LYS A 208 -11.79 27.55 1.81
C LYS A 208 -12.67 26.75 0.86
N MET A 209 -12.24 25.53 0.50
CA MET A 209 -12.96 24.64 -0.41
C MET A 209 -14.16 23.95 0.27
N GLY A 210 -14.26 24.01 1.58
CA GLY A 210 -15.29 23.33 2.36
C GLY A 210 -15.13 21.81 2.30
N ILE A 211 -13.92 21.30 2.44
CA ILE A 211 -13.64 19.86 2.53
C ILE A 211 -14.26 19.32 3.82
N ASP A 212 -15.05 18.27 3.70
CA ASP A 212 -15.73 17.65 4.84
C ASP A 212 -14.83 16.70 5.60
N TYR A 213 -14.10 15.83 4.88
CA TYR A 213 -13.24 14.82 5.46
C TYR A 213 -11.88 14.75 4.75
N VAL A 214 -10.83 14.62 5.55
CA VAL A 214 -9.47 14.31 5.10
C VAL A 214 -9.06 12.98 5.73
N PHE A 215 -8.66 12.02 4.90
CA PHE A 215 -8.09 10.75 5.33
C PHE A 215 -6.60 10.75 5.06
N ALA A 216 -5.81 10.36 6.07
CA ALA A 216 -4.37 10.25 5.92
C ALA A 216 -3.79 9.01 6.63
N GLY A 217 -2.62 8.56 6.17
CA GLY A 217 -1.81 7.48 6.74
C GLY A 217 -0.66 7.99 7.59
N ASP A 218 0.55 7.44 7.38
CA ASP A 218 1.85 7.75 7.99
C ASP A 218 1.92 7.56 9.52
N PHE A 219 0.88 7.91 10.24
CA PHE A 219 0.79 7.59 11.66
C PHE A 219 0.24 6.17 11.80
N HIS A 220 1.12 5.22 12.13
CA HIS A 220 0.76 3.80 12.26
C HIS A 220 -0.16 3.57 13.47
N GLY A 221 -1.45 3.83 13.27
CA GLY A 221 -2.48 3.78 14.28
C GLY A 221 -3.71 4.57 13.85
N TYR A 222 -4.57 4.90 14.81
CA TYR A 222 -5.79 5.67 14.60
C TYR A 222 -5.76 6.98 15.39
N ALA A 223 -6.12 8.06 14.73
CA ALA A 223 -6.40 9.34 15.37
C ALA A 223 -7.51 10.06 14.61
N GLU A 224 -8.31 10.84 15.34
CA GLU A 224 -9.33 11.71 14.76
C GLU A 224 -9.20 13.12 15.35
N SER A 225 -9.33 14.11 14.49
CA SER A 225 -9.34 15.52 14.89
C SER A 225 -10.39 16.28 14.08
N ARG A 226 -11.11 17.16 14.72
CA ARG A 226 -12.05 18.05 14.05
C ARG A 226 -11.53 19.48 14.13
N LYS A 227 -11.24 20.06 13.00
CA LYS A 227 -11.05 21.49 12.81
C LYS A 227 -12.41 22.14 12.52
N PRO A 228 -12.56 23.46 12.49
CA PRO A 228 -13.88 24.10 12.45
C PRO A 228 -14.84 23.56 11.38
N LYS A 229 -14.34 23.19 10.20
CA LYS A 229 -15.16 22.69 9.09
C LYS A 229 -14.79 21.29 8.66
N THR A 230 -13.54 20.87 8.81
CA THR A 230 -12.98 19.64 8.26
C THR A 230 -12.72 18.61 9.36
N THR A 231 -13.15 17.38 9.15
CA THR A 231 -12.81 16.23 10.01
C THR A 231 -11.61 15.49 9.42
N TYR A 232 -10.56 15.32 10.21
CA TYR A 232 -9.37 14.58 9.85
C TYR A 232 -9.39 13.20 10.48
N ILE A 233 -9.25 12.16 9.68
CA ILE A 233 -9.17 10.77 10.11
C ILE A 233 -7.81 10.23 9.70
N ILE A 234 -6.97 9.94 10.68
CA ILE A 234 -5.65 9.36 10.47
C ILE A 234 -5.77 7.86 10.71
N THR A 235 -5.47 7.06 9.70
CA THR A 235 -5.72 5.62 9.68
C THR A 235 -4.55 4.89 9.00
N GLY A 236 -3.43 4.76 9.72
CA GLY A 236 -2.22 4.05 9.29
C GLY A 236 -2.04 2.70 9.99
N GLY A 237 -3.12 2.06 10.41
CA GLY A 237 -3.11 0.77 11.12
C GLY A 237 -3.24 -0.47 10.23
N GLY A 238 -2.94 -0.39 8.93
CA GLY A 238 -3.21 -1.45 7.95
C GLY A 238 -2.29 -2.67 8.02
N GLY A 239 -1.18 -2.62 8.77
CA GLY A 239 -0.24 -3.74 8.86
C GLY A 239 1.16 -3.37 9.35
N SER A 240 1.55 -2.10 9.25
CA SER A 240 2.82 -1.60 9.78
C SER A 240 2.88 -1.69 11.30
N ASN A 241 4.09 -1.71 11.87
CA ASN A 241 4.25 -1.69 13.33
C ASN A 241 3.58 -0.48 13.94
N LEU A 242 2.65 -0.70 14.87
CA LEU A 242 1.86 0.35 15.50
C LEU A 242 2.71 1.30 16.33
N ARG A 243 2.30 2.56 16.39
CA ARG A 243 2.89 3.56 17.30
C ARG A 243 2.56 3.20 18.76
N LYS A 244 3.54 3.42 19.62
CA LYS A 244 3.38 3.17 21.07
C LYS A 244 2.73 4.33 21.80
N VAL A 245 2.68 5.51 21.21
CA VAL A 245 2.12 6.74 21.77
C VAL A 245 1.20 7.39 20.72
N PRO A 246 -0.05 7.69 21.07
CA PRO A 246 -0.72 7.28 22.31
C PRO A 246 -0.81 5.76 22.45
N ALA A 247 -1.01 5.29 23.69
CA ALA A 247 -1.18 3.86 23.97
C ALA A 247 -2.46 3.30 23.31
N ASN A 248 -2.54 1.98 23.23
CA ASN A 248 -3.71 1.25 22.70
C ASN A 248 -4.02 1.50 21.22
N GLN A 249 -2.99 1.68 20.38
CA GLN A 249 -3.16 1.63 18.93
C GLN A 249 -3.48 0.20 18.47
N PHE A 250 -4.18 0.07 17.36
CA PHE A 250 -4.69 -1.20 16.86
C PHE A 250 -4.63 -1.26 15.34
N HIS A 251 -4.59 -2.48 14.80
CA HIS A 251 -4.70 -2.69 13.36
C HIS A 251 -6.15 -2.64 12.91
N HIS A 252 -6.39 -1.96 11.78
CA HIS A 252 -7.75 -1.68 11.35
C HIS A 252 -7.88 -1.22 9.91
N ALA A 253 -9.11 -1.25 9.42
CA ALA A 253 -9.60 -0.46 8.30
C ALA A 253 -10.74 0.45 8.78
N VAL A 254 -10.95 1.57 8.11
CA VAL A 254 -12.12 2.44 8.30
C VAL A 254 -13.07 2.24 7.14
N VAL A 255 -14.35 1.96 7.44
CA VAL A 255 -15.43 1.94 6.45
C VAL A 255 -16.33 3.12 6.69
N CYS A 256 -16.48 3.98 5.68
CA CYS A 256 -17.38 5.13 5.71
C CYS A 256 -18.64 4.81 4.93
N ARG A 257 -19.80 4.96 5.57
CA ARG A 257 -21.11 4.96 4.90
C ARG A 257 -21.52 6.41 4.68
N VAL A 258 -21.77 6.76 3.45
CA VAL A 258 -22.22 8.10 3.04
C VAL A 258 -23.70 7.99 2.74
N ALA A 259 -24.52 8.62 3.57
CA ALA A 259 -25.96 8.77 3.37
C ALA A 259 -26.31 10.20 2.93
N GLU A 260 -27.58 10.45 2.66
CA GLU A 260 -28.01 11.76 2.15
C GLU A 260 -27.58 12.93 3.06
N ASN A 261 -27.74 12.79 4.38
CA ASN A 261 -27.50 13.84 5.35
C ASN A 261 -26.49 13.46 6.45
N SER A 262 -25.80 12.34 6.32
CA SER A 262 -24.83 11.88 7.32
C SER A 262 -23.70 11.08 6.70
N ILE A 263 -22.57 11.07 7.42
CA ILE A 263 -21.46 10.17 7.16
C ILE A 263 -21.20 9.41 8.46
N ASP A 264 -21.36 8.09 8.38
CA ASP A 264 -21.12 7.19 9.50
C ASP A 264 -19.81 6.43 9.28
N LYS A 265 -19.06 6.20 10.34
CA LYS A 265 -17.79 5.48 10.32
C LYS A 265 -17.90 4.20 11.12
N ARG A 266 -17.39 3.12 10.57
CA ARG A 266 -17.18 1.85 11.27
C ARG A 266 -15.73 1.45 11.17
N ILE A 267 -15.13 1.08 12.30
CA ILE A 267 -13.76 0.56 12.35
C ILE A 267 -13.83 -0.97 12.31
N ILE A 268 -13.11 -1.57 11.39
CA ILE A 268 -12.87 -3.01 11.31
C ILE A 268 -11.57 -3.29 12.04
N TYR A 269 -11.62 -3.89 13.21
CA TYR A 269 -10.45 -4.29 13.98
C TYR A 269 -9.95 -5.66 13.52
N VAL A 270 -8.63 -5.80 13.40
CA VAL A 270 -7.99 -7.09 13.12
C VAL A 270 -6.81 -7.33 14.07
N PRO A 271 -6.50 -8.59 14.42
CA PRO A 271 -5.30 -8.91 15.18
C PRO A 271 -4.05 -8.71 14.31
N GLU A 272 -2.91 -8.41 14.96
CA GLU A 272 -1.63 -8.49 14.27
C GLU A 272 -1.38 -9.93 13.80
N THR A 273 -1.12 -10.09 12.51
CA THR A 273 -0.89 -11.38 11.87
C THR A 273 0.40 -11.33 11.06
N LYS A 274 1.24 -12.33 11.23
CA LYS A 274 2.52 -12.45 10.52
C LYS A 274 2.70 -13.90 10.10
N TYR A 275 2.66 -14.15 8.80
CA TYR A 275 2.91 -15.48 8.27
C TYR A 275 4.39 -15.67 7.97
N PHE A 276 4.86 -16.91 8.10
CA PHE A 276 6.25 -17.24 7.78
C PHE A 276 6.45 -17.21 6.25
N GLU A 277 5.45 -17.63 5.52
CA GLU A 277 5.42 -17.65 4.06
C GLU A 277 5.68 -16.27 3.48
N ASP A 278 4.99 -15.24 3.93
CA ASP A 278 5.17 -13.84 3.50
C ASP A 278 6.62 -13.38 3.72
N ARG A 279 7.20 -13.73 4.87
CA ARG A 279 8.58 -13.36 5.18
C ARG A 279 9.56 -14.04 4.27
N LEU A 280 9.32 -15.33 3.95
CA LEU A 280 10.16 -16.09 3.04
C LEU A 280 10.04 -15.56 1.63
N GLU A 281 8.82 -15.29 1.15
CA GLU A 281 8.57 -14.73 -0.16
C GLU A 281 9.19 -13.33 -0.30
N LYS A 282 8.95 -12.46 0.66
CA LYS A 282 9.57 -11.14 0.73
C LYS A 282 11.08 -11.19 0.68
N PHE A 283 11.71 -12.08 1.47
CA PHE A 283 13.15 -12.28 1.45
C PHE A 283 13.63 -12.78 0.08
N ALA A 284 12.90 -13.74 -0.51
CA ALA A 284 13.26 -14.31 -1.80
C ALA A 284 13.21 -13.26 -2.92
N ILE A 285 12.16 -12.43 -2.98
CA ILE A 285 11.98 -11.41 -4.03
C ILE A 285 12.90 -10.21 -3.81
N ILE A 286 12.95 -9.66 -2.60
CA ILE A 286 13.63 -8.37 -2.34
C ILE A 286 15.13 -8.53 -2.15
N SER A 287 15.58 -9.66 -1.60
CA SER A 287 16.99 -9.82 -1.20
C SER A 287 17.69 -10.95 -1.94
N PHE A 288 17.14 -12.14 -1.91
CA PHE A 288 17.86 -13.33 -2.33
C PHE A 288 17.96 -13.43 -3.86
N TYR A 289 16.87 -13.19 -4.59
CA TYR A 289 16.88 -13.20 -6.04
C TYR A 289 17.80 -12.13 -6.66
N PRO A 290 17.78 -10.86 -6.24
CA PRO A 290 18.76 -9.87 -6.70
C PRO A 290 20.20 -10.23 -6.36
N TRP A 291 20.42 -10.86 -5.19
CA TRP A 291 21.73 -11.37 -4.82
C TRP A 291 22.19 -12.49 -5.76
N MET A 292 21.31 -13.45 -6.11
CA MET A 292 21.60 -14.52 -7.07
C MET A 292 22.03 -13.96 -8.43
N GLN A 293 21.31 -12.95 -8.93
CA GLN A 293 21.61 -12.31 -10.20
C GLN A 293 23.00 -11.65 -10.20
N LYS A 294 23.35 -10.96 -9.13
CA LYS A 294 24.66 -10.30 -8.98
C LYS A 294 25.81 -11.29 -8.80
N ASN A 295 25.56 -12.47 -8.26
CA ASN A 295 26.56 -13.46 -7.88
C ASN A 295 26.42 -14.78 -8.63
N VAL A 296 25.95 -14.74 -9.87
CA VAL A 296 25.65 -15.95 -10.64
C VAL A 296 26.84 -16.92 -10.78
N TYR A 297 28.06 -16.42 -10.95
CA TYR A 297 29.24 -17.28 -11.04
C TYR A 297 29.59 -17.94 -9.69
N LEU A 298 29.44 -17.22 -8.58
CA LEU A 298 29.63 -17.78 -7.25
C LEU A 298 28.56 -18.85 -6.96
N LEU A 299 27.33 -18.61 -7.39
CA LEU A 299 26.22 -19.55 -7.24
C LEU A 299 26.53 -20.87 -7.98
N ILE A 300 26.91 -20.77 -9.27
CA ILE A 300 27.28 -21.94 -10.09
C ILE A 300 28.46 -22.68 -9.45
N ALA A 301 29.50 -21.97 -9.02
CA ALA A 301 30.66 -22.60 -8.40
C ALA A 301 30.30 -23.36 -7.10
N THR A 302 29.42 -22.77 -6.29
CA THR A 302 28.92 -23.39 -5.06
C THR A 302 28.11 -24.62 -5.35
N ASP A 303 27.22 -24.59 -6.34
CA ASP A 303 26.39 -25.72 -6.73
C ASP A 303 27.21 -26.88 -7.28
N VAL A 304 28.20 -26.59 -8.14
CA VAL A 304 29.16 -27.59 -8.66
C VAL A 304 29.95 -28.22 -7.53
N LEU A 305 30.48 -27.41 -6.59
CA LEU A 305 31.22 -27.92 -5.44
C LEU A 305 30.36 -28.84 -4.57
N CYS A 306 29.12 -28.46 -4.30
CA CYS A 306 28.15 -29.27 -3.55
C CYS A 306 27.87 -30.61 -4.25
N ILE A 307 27.68 -30.62 -5.57
CA ILE A 307 27.49 -31.83 -6.36
C ILE A 307 28.71 -32.75 -6.26
N LEU A 308 29.92 -32.20 -6.43
CA LEU A 308 31.16 -32.97 -6.31
C LEU A 308 31.35 -33.58 -4.91
N CYS A 309 31.00 -32.83 -3.85
CA CYS A 309 31.03 -33.34 -2.48
C CYS A 309 30.03 -34.51 -2.27
N ILE A 310 28.84 -34.41 -2.84
CA ILE A 310 27.83 -35.50 -2.75
C ILE A 310 28.34 -36.74 -3.49
N ILE A 311 28.90 -36.59 -4.68
CA ILE A 311 29.47 -37.71 -5.46
C ILE A 311 30.61 -38.39 -4.68
N ALA A 312 31.52 -37.61 -4.06
CA ALA A 312 32.61 -38.13 -3.24
C ALA A 312 32.09 -38.91 -2.03
N LEU A 313 31.06 -38.38 -1.31
CA LEU A 313 30.44 -39.08 -0.19
C LEU A 313 29.77 -40.37 -0.62
N MET A 314 29.04 -40.39 -1.71
CA MET A 314 28.41 -41.60 -2.24
C MET A 314 29.42 -42.66 -2.61
N LYS A 315 30.55 -42.29 -3.22
CA LYS A 315 31.66 -43.22 -3.54
C LYS A 315 32.27 -43.78 -2.26
N SER A 316 32.54 -42.97 -1.24
CA SER A 316 33.10 -43.42 0.04
C SER A 316 32.20 -44.43 0.76
N VAL A 317 30.87 -44.17 0.77
CA VAL A 317 29.89 -45.10 1.35
C VAL A 317 29.85 -46.42 0.58
N THR A 318 29.97 -46.39 -0.75
CA THR A 318 29.96 -47.60 -1.61
C THR A 318 31.21 -48.44 -1.38
N ILE A 319 32.38 -47.83 -1.20
CA ILE A 319 33.66 -48.50 -0.93
C ILE A 319 33.58 -49.21 0.43
N LYS A 320 33.17 -48.48 1.50
CA LYS A 320 33.00 -49.09 2.87
C LYS A 320 32.00 -50.27 2.89
N LYS A 321 30.95 -50.24 2.05
CA LYS A 321 30.03 -51.40 1.94
C LYS A 321 30.64 -52.58 1.23
N LYS A 322 31.65 -52.40 0.37
CA LYS A 322 32.37 -53.49 -0.28
C LYS A 322 33.44 -54.12 0.60
N GLU A 323 34.06 -53.34 1.49
CA GLU A 323 35.07 -53.80 2.44
C GLU A 323 34.47 -54.57 3.61
N ASN A 324 33.15 -54.38 3.91
CA ASN A 324 32.42 -55.04 4.99
C ASN A 324 31.59 -56.27 4.51
N LYS A 325 31.77 -56.72 3.26
CA LYS A 325 31.24 -57.96 2.69
C LYS A 325 32.39 -58.93 2.38
#